data_6887b22f83675ee0f0594f96345fa8bf
#
_entry.id   6887b22f83675ee0f0594f96345fa8bf
#
_cell.length_a   1.000
_cell.length_b   1.000
_cell.length_c   1.000
_cell.angle_alpha   90.00
_cell.angle_beta   90.00
_cell.angle_gamma   90.00
#
_symmetry.space_group_name_H-M   'P 1'
#
loop_
_entity.id
_entity.type
_entity.pdbx_description
1 polymer ?
#
loop_
_entity_poly.entity_id
_entity_poly.type
_entity_poly.pdbx_seq_one_letter_code
_entity_poly.pdbx_strand_id
1 'polypeptide(L)'
;MREIILNNEVPNSGTFLYNLKYHNILNKSHFKKYLQEIVLSFIEINDENEMNDFIYIIFNQYSYINWCIISTLNNTNPYIFNKPTNYKNDYKLILLLERFREIIKLIINNNT
;
A
#
# COMPACT_ATOMS: atom_id res chain seq x y z
N MET A 1 -4.09 8.73 13.43
CA MET A 1 -3.71 8.15 12.11
C MET A 1 -2.86 9.15 11.36
N ARG A 2 -1.78 8.68 10.80
CA ARG A 2 -0.84 9.56 10.10
C ARG A 2 -1.45 10.13 8.82
N GLU A 3 -1.09 11.37 8.52
CA GLU A 3 -1.66 12.11 7.40
C GLU A 3 -1.46 11.43 6.04
N ILE A 4 -0.31 10.79 5.85
CA ILE A 4 -0.02 10.11 4.60
C ILE A 4 -1.04 8.99 4.31
N ILE A 5 -1.54 8.33 5.34
CA ILE A 5 -2.54 7.28 5.21
C ILE A 5 -3.87 7.88 4.72
N LEU A 6 -4.28 8.99 5.35
CA LEU A 6 -5.52 9.68 4.99
C LEU A 6 -5.44 10.26 3.57
N ASN A 7 -4.28 10.82 3.21
CA ASN A 7 -4.08 11.39 1.88
C ASN A 7 -4.15 10.34 0.77
N ASN A 8 -3.88 9.09 1.08
CA ASN A 8 -3.98 8.00 0.12
C ASN A 8 -5.35 7.32 0.10
N GLU A 9 -6.24 7.60 1.06
CA GLU A 9 -7.60 7.06 1.02
C GLU A 9 -8.44 7.72 -0.07
N VAL A 10 -8.36 9.06 -0.16
CA VAL A 10 -8.89 9.82 -1.30
C VAL A 10 -7.67 10.46 -1.95
N PRO A 11 -7.04 9.78 -2.92
CA PRO A 11 -5.71 10.16 -3.36
C PRO A 11 -5.66 11.54 -3.96
N ASN A 12 -4.82 12.40 -3.40
CA ASN A 12 -4.50 13.70 -3.92
C ASN A 12 -3.33 13.60 -4.90
N SER A 13 -3.22 14.57 -5.81
CA SER A 13 -2.11 14.63 -6.75
C SER A 13 -0.76 14.58 -6.01
N GLY A 14 0.14 13.74 -6.51
CA GLY A 14 1.47 13.56 -5.93
C GLY A 14 1.57 12.49 -4.86
N THR A 15 0.47 11.91 -4.39
CA THR A 15 0.54 10.80 -3.45
C THR A 15 0.90 9.50 -4.17
N PHE A 16 1.42 8.54 -3.40
CA PHE A 16 1.77 7.22 -3.91
C PHE A 16 0.58 6.55 -4.62
N LEU A 17 -0.58 6.53 -3.98
CA LEU A 17 -1.75 5.85 -4.53
C LEU A 17 -2.36 6.60 -5.72
N TYR A 18 -2.26 7.93 -5.73
CA TYR A 18 -2.70 8.72 -6.87
C TYR A 18 -1.90 8.34 -8.14
N ASN A 19 -0.59 8.29 -8.02
CA ASN A 19 0.26 7.92 -9.14
C ASN A 19 0.00 6.48 -9.60
N LEU A 20 -0.27 5.60 -8.66
CA LEU A 20 -0.61 4.21 -8.97
C LEU A 20 -1.93 4.11 -9.75
N LYS A 21 -2.96 4.86 -9.32
CA LYS A 21 -4.29 4.80 -9.93
C LYS A 21 -4.37 5.49 -11.27
N TYR A 22 -3.79 6.69 -11.37
CA TYR A 22 -4.03 7.56 -12.52
C TYR A 22 -2.89 7.59 -13.52
N HIS A 23 -1.71 7.15 -13.13
CA HIS A 23 -0.54 7.15 -14.00
C HIS A 23 0.08 5.77 -14.18
N ASN A 24 -0.44 4.76 -13.49
CA ASN A 24 0.10 3.39 -13.50
C ASN A 24 1.59 3.35 -13.15
N ILE A 25 1.99 4.22 -12.22
CA ILE A 25 3.38 4.34 -11.76
C ILE A 25 3.46 3.91 -10.32
N LEU A 26 4.39 3.00 -10.00
CA LEU A 26 4.70 2.64 -8.63
C LEU A 26 6.09 3.15 -8.29
N ASN A 27 6.14 4.10 -7.35
CA ASN A 27 7.39 4.62 -6.81
C ASN A 27 7.78 3.82 -5.59
N LYS A 28 8.86 3.03 -5.68
CA LYS A 28 9.27 2.14 -4.59
C LYS A 28 9.68 2.89 -3.32
N SER A 29 10.30 4.05 -3.48
CA SER A 29 10.67 4.90 -2.35
C SER A 29 9.45 5.40 -1.59
N HIS A 30 8.43 5.86 -2.31
CA HIS A 30 7.16 6.29 -1.72
C HIS A 30 6.43 5.12 -1.08
N PHE A 31 6.47 3.95 -1.70
CA PHE A 31 5.86 2.74 -1.16
C PHE A 31 6.50 2.37 0.17
N LYS A 32 7.83 2.38 0.24
CA LYS A 32 8.57 2.09 1.46
C LYS A 32 8.19 3.06 2.58
N LYS A 33 8.13 4.35 2.28
CA LYS A 33 7.72 5.36 3.26
C LYS A 33 6.28 5.13 3.73
N TYR A 34 5.38 4.82 2.81
CA TYR A 34 3.99 4.50 3.12
C TYR A 34 3.90 3.34 4.12
N LEU A 35 4.66 2.26 3.89
CA LEU A 35 4.68 1.12 4.82
C LEU A 35 5.18 1.51 6.20
N GLN A 36 6.20 2.36 6.30
CA GLN A 36 6.71 2.86 7.58
C GLN A 36 5.63 3.65 8.32
N GLU A 37 4.89 4.49 7.60
CA GLU A 37 3.82 5.31 8.19
C GLU A 37 2.65 4.45 8.68
N ILE A 38 2.38 3.33 8.03
CA ILE A 38 1.36 2.38 8.51
C ILE A 38 1.76 1.83 9.87
N VAL A 39 3.00 1.39 10.03
CA VAL A 39 3.48 0.85 11.30
C VAL A 39 3.43 1.91 12.39
N LEU A 40 3.88 3.13 12.10
CA LEU A 40 3.85 4.22 13.06
C LEU A 40 2.42 4.59 13.46
N SER A 41 1.50 4.65 12.51
CA SER A 41 0.09 4.88 12.83
C SER A 41 -0.47 3.81 13.74
N PHE A 42 -0.17 2.54 13.45
CA PHE A 42 -0.62 1.42 14.27
C PHE A 42 -0.14 1.55 15.72
N ILE A 43 1.11 1.94 15.92
CA ILE A 43 1.69 2.12 17.25
C ILE A 43 1.07 3.31 17.98
N GLU A 44 0.78 4.39 17.27
CA GLU A 44 0.29 5.64 17.86
C GLU A 44 -1.20 5.65 18.19
N ILE A 45 -2.00 4.85 17.52
CA ILE A 45 -3.46 4.85 17.71
C ILE A 45 -3.81 4.15 19.01
N ASN A 46 -4.53 4.86 19.90
CA ASN A 46 -5.01 4.32 21.18
C ASN A 46 -6.53 4.22 21.25
N ASP A 47 -7.23 4.92 20.37
CA ASP A 47 -8.69 4.92 20.35
C ASP A 47 -9.20 3.76 19.52
N GLU A 48 -10.15 3.00 20.06
CA GLU A 48 -10.70 1.82 19.40
C GLU A 48 -11.42 2.16 18.09
N ASN A 49 -12.17 3.26 18.09
CA ASN A 49 -12.89 3.68 16.88
C ASN A 49 -11.92 4.12 15.79
N GLU A 50 -10.87 4.83 16.15
CA GLU A 50 -9.83 5.22 15.18
C GLU A 50 -9.09 3.99 14.67
N MET A 51 -8.83 3.00 15.53
CA MET A 51 -8.18 1.76 15.11
C MET A 51 -9.04 1.00 14.10
N ASN A 52 -10.35 0.94 14.32
CA ASN A 52 -11.26 0.28 13.38
C ASN A 52 -11.28 0.98 12.02
N ASP A 53 -11.30 2.30 12.00
CA ASP A 53 -11.22 3.08 10.78
C ASP A 53 -9.89 2.85 10.06
N PHE A 54 -8.81 2.84 10.81
CA PHE A 54 -7.47 2.60 10.28
C PHE A 54 -7.38 1.22 9.60
N ILE A 55 -7.86 0.18 10.27
CA ILE A 55 -7.84 -1.19 9.72
C ILE A 55 -8.63 -1.24 8.43
N TYR A 56 -9.82 -0.65 8.40
CA TYR A 56 -10.65 -0.62 7.20
C TYR A 56 -9.94 0.06 6.03
N ILE A 57 -9.35 1.23 6.29
CA ILE A 57 -8.61 1.99 5.27
C ILE A 57 -7.43 1.19 4.72
N ILE A 58 -6.63 0.62 5.62
CA ILE A 58 -5.43 -0.13 5.26
C ILE A 58 -5.79 -1.38 4.44
N PHE A 59 -6.85 -2.08 4.82
CA PHE A 59 -7.29 -3.24 4.05
C PHE A 59 -7.69 -2.88 2.63
N ASN A 60 -8.43 -1.79 2.46
CA ASN A 60 -8.83 -1.34 1.13
C ASN A 60 -7.62 -0.95 0.29
N GLN A 61 -6.69 -0.23 0.87
CA GLN A 61 -5.47 0.18 0.19
C GLN A 61 -4.59 -1.03 -0.14
N TYR A 62 -4.45 -1.96 0.79
CA TYR A 62 -3.69 -3.19 0.57
C TYR A 62 -4.28 -4.00 -0.59
N SER A 63 -5.59 -4.19 -0.60
CA SER A 63 -6.26 -4.96 -1.64
C SER A 63 -6.01 -4.36 -3.02
N TYR A 64 -6.10 -3.04 -3.13
CA TYR A 64 -5.87 -2.36 -4.41
C TYR A 64 -4.41 -2.45 -4.85
N ILE A 65 -3.47 -2.17 -3.95
CA ILE A 65 -2.04 -2.21 -4.24
C ILE A 65 -1.61 -3.63 -4.62
N ASN A 66 -2.09 -4.61 -3.85
CA ASN A 66 -1.80 -6.02 -4.13
C ASN A 66 -2.28 -6.41 -5.53
N TRP A 67 -3.51 -6.00 -5.88
CA TRP A 67 -4.05 -6.27 -7.21
C TRP A 67 -3.20 -5.66 -8.32
N CYS A 68 -2.77 -4.42 -8.15
CA CYS A 68 -1.91 -3.73 -9.12
C CYS A 68 -0.58 -4.46 -9.32
N ILE A 69 0.07 -4.85 -8.23
CA ILE A 69 1.37 -5.51 -8.28
C ILE A 69 1.26 -6.91 -8.89
N ILE A 70 0.30 -7.70 -8.41
CA ILE A 70 0.12 -9.07 -8.90
C ILE A 70 -0.27 -9.07 -10.38
N SER A 71 -1.16 -8.17 -10.80
CA SER A 71 -1.54 -8.04 -12.21
C SER A 71 -0.33 -7.72 -13.08
N THR A 72 0.54 -6.81 -12.63
CA THR A 72 1.73 -6.44 -13.37
C THR A 72 2.75 -7.58 -13.43
N LEU A 73 2.99 -8.25 -12.30
CA LEU A 73 3.95 -9.36 -12.23
C LEU A 73 3.51 -10.55 -13.07
N ASN A 74 2.22 -10.84 -13.10
CA ASN A 74 1.66 -11.95 -13.87
C ASN A 74 1.30 -11.54 -15.30
N ASN A 75 1.52 -10.28 -15.66
CA ASN A 75 1.20 -9.74 -16.98
C ASN A 75 -0.28 -9.93 -17.33
N THR A 76 -1.16 -9.78 -16.34
CA THR A 76 -2.60 -9.91 -16.53
C THR A 76 -3.26 -8.54 -16.68
N ASN A 77 -4.29 -8.50 -17.51
CA ASN A 77 -5.09 -7.30 -17.68
C ASN A 77 -6.15 -7.22 -16.58
N PRO A 78 -6.66 -6.00 -16.30
CA PRO A 78 -6.46 -4.76 -17.07
C PRO A 78 -5.31 -3.90 -16.59
N TYR A 79 -4.64 -4.23 -15.48
CA TYR A 79 -3.67 -3.32 -14.90
C TYR A 79 -2.23 -3.78 -15.13
N ILE A 80 -1.41 -2.90 -15.71
CA ILE A 80 0.03 -3.09 -15.87
C ILE A 80 0.71 -1.74 -15.62
N PHE A 81 1.83 -1.74 -14.90
CA PHE A 81 2.57 -0.51 -14.63
C PHE A 81 3.05 0.12 -15.93
N ASN A 82 2.81 1.43 -16.04
CA ASN A 82 3.24 2.22 -17.17
C ASN A 82 4.69 2.68 -16.97
N LYS A 83 5.63 1.75 -17.11
CA LYS A 83 7.04 2.00 -16.85
C LYS A 83 7.92 1.19 -17.77
N PRO A 84 9.05 1.76 -18.24
CA PRO A 84 10.01 1.02 -19.04
C PRO A 84 10.79 -0.02 -18.26
N THR A 85 10.78 0.04 -16.92
CA THR A 85 11.49 -0.90 -16.06
C THR A 85 10.83 -2.29 -16.10
N ASN A 86 11.65 -3.34 -16.08
CA ASN A 86 11.14 -4.69 -16.04
C ASN A 86 10.73 -5.06 -14.62
N TYR A 87 9.46 -4.86 -14.30
CA TYR A 87 8.92 -5.15 -12.97
C TYR A 87 8.79 -6.65 -12.68
N LYS A 88 8.79 -7.51 -13.69
CA LYS A 88 8.61 -8.96 -13.50
C LYS A 88 9.74 -9.57 -12.68
N ASN A 89 10.95 -9.02 -12.80
CA ASN A 89 12.13 -9.51 -12.09
C ASN A 89 12.56 -8.54 -10.98
N ASP A 90 11.67 -7.70 -10.50
CA ASP A 90 11.99 -6.69 -9.51
C ASP A 90 11.82 -7.27 -8.10
N TYR A 91 12.92 -7.82 -7.57
CA TYR A 91 12.93 -8.38 -6.21
C TYR A 91 12.57 -7.37 -5.13
N LYS A 92 12.95 -6.10 -5.31
CA LYS A 92 12.63 -5.05 -4.33
C LYS A 92 11.13 -4.84 -4.24
N LEU A 93 10.44 -4.89 -5.37
CA LEU A 93 9.00 -4.76 -5.40
C LEU A 93 8.32 -5.93 -4.71
N ILE A 94 8.77 -7.15 -4.98
CA ILE A 94 8.24 -8.35 -4.35
C ILE A 94 8.46 -8.32 -2.84
N LEU A 95 9.64 -7.91 -2.40
CA LEU A 95 9.94 -7.79 -0.97
C LEU A 95 9.08 -6.74 -0.28
N LEU A 96 8.80 -5.62 -0.95
CA LEU A 96 7.90 -4.60 -0.40
C LEU A 96 6.48 -5.12 -0.26
N LEU A 97 5.99 -5.88 -1.24
CA LEU A 97 4.67 -6.47 -1.16
C LEU A 97 4.58 -7.49 -0.02
N GLU A 98 5.59 -8.33 0.14
CA GLU A 98 5.65 -9.28 1.25
C GLU A 98 5.70 -8.58 2.59
N ARG A 99 6.47 -7.49 2.70
CA ARG A 99 6.51 -6.67 3.91
C ARG A 99 5.12 -6.10 4.23
N PHE A 100 4.42 -5.62 3.22
CA PHE A 100 3.06 -5.09 3.40
C PHE A 100 2.14 -6.18 3.94
N ARG A 101 2.19 -7.37 3.35
CA ARG A 101 1.39 -8.51 3.82
C ARG A 101 1.69 -8.87 5.26
N GLU A 102 2.95 -8.87 5.66
CA GLU A 102 3.35 -9.18 7.03
C GLU A 102 2.87 -8.09 8.01
N ILE A 103 2.91 -6.82 7.61
CA ILE A 103 2.36 -5.72 8.41
C ILE A 103 0.87 -5.91 8.61
N ILE A 104 0.12 -6.26 7.56
CA ILE A 104 -1.32 -6.52 7.65
C ILE A 104 -1.61 -7.66 8.62
N LYS A 105 -0.87 -8.76 8.53
CA LYS A 105 -1.02 -9.87 9.46
C LYS A 105 -0.77 -9.46 10.90
N LEU A 106 0.26 -8.67 11.13
CA LEU A 106 0.60 -8.17 12.47
C LEU A 106 -0.54 -7.34 13.05
N ILE A 107 -1.10 -6.44 12.25
CA ILE A 107 -2.22 -5.58 12.64
C ILE A 107 -3.44 -6.43 13.01
N ILE A 108 -3.79 -7.40 12.18
CA ILE A 108 -4.92 -8.29 12.42
C ILE A 108 -4.72 -9.08 13.72
N ASN A 109 -3.55 -9.69 13.89
CA ASN A 109 -3.29 -10.56 15.03
C ASN A 109 -3.28 -9.81 16.36
N ASN A 110 -2.97 -8.52 16.35
CA ASN A 110 -2.93 -7.72 17.56
C ASN A 110 -4.25 -7.00 17.88
N ASN A 111 -5.28 -7.20 17.04
CA ASN A 111 -6.60 -6.57 17.21
C ASN A 111 -7.76 -7.56 17.27
N THR A 112 -7.45 -8.84 17.44
CA THR A 112 -8.48 -9.88 17.57
C THR A 112 -8.64 -10.41 19.00
#